data_010dccdced616d435699c1a7e914752a
#
_entry.id   010dccdced616d435699c1a7e914752a
#
_cell.length_a   1.000
_cell.length_b   1.000
_cell.length_c   1.000
_cell.angle_alpha   90.00
_cell.angle_beta   90.00
_cell.angle_gamma   90.00
#
_symmetry.space_group_name_H-M   'P 1'
#
loop_
_entity.id
_entity.type
_entity.pdbx_description
1 polymer ?
#
loop_
_entity_poly.entity_id
_entity_poly.type
_entity_poly.pdbx_seq_one_letter_code
_entity_poly.pdbx_strand_id
1 'polypeptide(L)'
;DVKKMIAIGKNGVDVLLSDSTNALVPGHTVSEMRIGETLDEIIGRTNSRIIIASFSSLIGRIGQILESAKKYDRKVFVSGRSMITNIELAASLGYLKVPENLIQPLKAAKDISDRKCLVLTTGSQGEPMSALTRISLGNHSQIQIKKGDSVIVSASPIPGNERATFTVINNLAKAGAHVVHHKIMDVHVSGHGQKEDLRRMIQYMQPKNLAPIHGEFFMRQAHGNIAIEEGLPQSRILLAENGGIIEVKNREARLVQETIPSKYILIDGLGMGSGDHAIVSDRKHMSENGVMIPLIRIHQKSRKLKGEIDIVSRGFIYMDESQEIVNHLKEAASKAYREMMKKNPKARRGEIKEYIRQKLDKRVHKLIARRPLIIPVIIEA
;
A
#
# COMPACT_ATOMS: atom_id res chain seq x y z
N ASP A 1 24.94 -14.57 -10.06
CA ASP A 1 26.06 -15.29 -10.74
C ASP A 1 25.97 -15.06 -12.26
N VAL A 2 26.66 -14.02 -12.75
CA VAL A 2 26.67 -13.59 -14.16
C VAL A 2 27.18 -14.71 -15.08
N LYS A 3 28.18 -15.46 -14.67
CA LYS A 3 28.72 -16.57 -15.48
C LYS A 3 27.67 -17.64 -15.75
N LYS A 4 26.86 -17.96 -14.74
CA LYS A 4 25.76 -18.91 -14.86
C LYS A 4 24.66 -18.40 -15.77
N MET A 5 24.31 -17.10 -15.67
CA MET A 5 23.33 -16.46 -16.56
C MET A 5 23.78 -16.49 -18.01
N ILE A 6 25.03 -16.11 -18.29
CA ILE A 6 25.60 -16.16 -19.64
C ILE A 6 25.61 -17.62 -20.18
N ALA A 7 25.92 -18.61 -19.34
CA ALA A 7 25.88 -20.03 -19.74
C ALA A 7 24.46 -20.48 -20.13
N ILE A 8 23.43 -20.03 -19.36
CA ILE A 8 22.02 -20.27 -19.70
C ILE A 8 21.66 -19.59 -21.03
N GLY A 9 22.06 -18.35 -21.23
CA GLY A 9 21.83 -17.63 -22.47
C GLY A 9 22.42 -18.35 -23.69
N LYS A 10 23.66 -18.84 -23.58
CA LYS A 10 24.32 -19.63 -24.64
C LYS A 10 23.58 -20.91 -24.98
N ASN A 11 22.93 -21.55 -24.01
CA ASN A 11 22.10 -22.74 -24.23
C ASN A 11 20.78 -22.45 -24.94
N GLY A 12 20.41 -21.15 -25.03
CA GLY A 12 19.24 -20.64 -25.70
C GLY A 12 18.05 -20.46 -24.76
N VAL A 13 17.53 -19.26 -24.73
CA VAL A 13 16.32 -18.86 -23.98
C VAL A 13 15.20 -18.58 -24.97
N ASP A 14 14.13 -19.33 -24.91
CA ASP A 14 13.03 -19.17 -25.86
C ASP A 14 12.18 -17.92 -25.52
N VAL A 15 11.91 -17.67 -24.23
CA VAL A 15 11.22 -16.48 -23.74
C VAL A 15 11.88 -15.99 -22.46
N LEU A 16 12.25 -14.73 -22.41
CA LEU A 16 12.66 -14.04 -21.19
C LEU A 16 11.46 -13.25 -20.62
N LEU A 17 10.96 -13.64 -19.45
CA LEU A 17 10.02 -12.83 -18.67
C LEU A 17 10.85 -11.95 -17.72
N SER A 18 10.77 -10.64 -17.87
CA SER A 18 11.63 -9.70 -17.13
C SER A 18 10.86 -8.51 -16.63
N ASP A 19 11.16 -8.11 -15.39
CA ASP A 19 10.57 -6.95 -14.70
C ASP A 19 10.82 -5.65 -15.47
N SER A 20 9.82 -4.78 -15.51
CA SER A 20 9.86 -3.54 -16.28
C SER A 20 9.70 -2.27 -15.45
N THR A 21 9.55 -2.38 -14.13
CA THR A 21 9.17 -1.28 -13.23
C THR A 21 10.05 -0.04 -13.41
N ASN A 22 11.37 -0.22 -13.52
CA ASN A 22 12.33 0.88 -13.66
C ASN A 22 12.92 1.00 -15.07
N ALA A 23 12.25 0.50 -16.12
CA ALA A 23 12.74 0.55 -17.50
C ALA A 23 13.02 1.98 -18.02
N LEU A 24 12.37 3.00 -17.46
CA LEU A 24 12.57 4.40 -17.80
C LEU A 24 13.61 5.12 -16.92
N VAL A 25 14.07 4.48 -15.87
CA VAL A 25 15.07 5.07 -14.98
C VAL A 25 16.47 4.82 -15.55
N PRO A 26 17.24 5.86 -15.90
CA PRO A 26 18.56 5.69 -16.50
C PRO A 26 19.57 5.14 -15.51
N GLY A 27 20.58 4.43 -16.03
CA GLY A 27 21.70 3.90 -15.24
C GLY A 27 21.45 2.53 -14.65
N HIS A 28 22.18 2.22 -13.60
CA HIS A 28 22.17 0.94 -12.89
C HIS A 28 21.62 1.10 -11.49
N THR A 29 20.90 0.09 -11.02
CA THR A 29 20.50 -0.02 -9.63
C THR A 29 21.74 -0.15 -8.73
N VAL A 30 21.79 0.63 -7.66
CA VAL A 30 22.86 0.51 -6.65
C VAL A 30 22.83 -0.90 -6.05
N SER A 31 24.00 -1.51 -5.85
CA SER A 31 24.06 -2.87 -5.31
C SER A 31 23.70 -2.91 -3.82
N GLU A 32 23.09 -4.02 -3.38
CA GLU A 32 22.80 -4.24 -1.94
C GLU A 32 24.08 -4.24 -1.09
N MET A 33 25.23 -4.61 -1.67
CA MET A 33 26.52 -4.55 -1.01
C MET A 33 26.91 -3.11 -0.68
N ARG A 34 26.66 -2.15 -1.59
CA ARG A 34 26.91 -0.71 -1.34
C ARG A 34 26.05 -0.17 -0.20
N ILE A 35 24.80 -0.62 -0.10
CA ILE A 35 23.92 -0.28 1.03
C ILE A 35 24.52 -0.80 2.34
N GLY A 36 25.06 -2.03 2.34
CA GLY A 36 25.75 -2.60 3.50
C GLY A 36 26.96 -1.77 3.93
N GLU A 37 27.79 -1.30 2.99
CA GLU A 37 28.92 -0.41 3.26
C GLU A 37 28.48 0.92 3.90
N THR A 38 27.43 1.53 3.34
CA THR A 38 26.86 2.78 3.88
C THR A 38 26.33 2.58 5.31
N LEU A 39 25.59 1.49 5.55
CA LEU A 39 25.10 1.16 6.89
C LEU A 39 26.24 0.87 7.87
N ASP A 40 27.28 0.14 7.45
CA ASP A 40 28.47 -0.12 8.26
C ASP A 40 29.17 1.18 8.67
N GLU A 41 29.34 2.12 7.72
CA GLU A 41 29.91 3.43 7.99
C GLU A 41 29.07 4.24 9.00
N ILE A 42 27.74 4.29 8.83
CA ILE A 42 26.85 4.99 9.75
C ILE A 42 26.91 4.36 11.15
N ILE A 43 26.82 3.02 11.24
CA ILE A 43 26.85 2.29 12.52
C ILE A 43 28.17 2.53 13.24
N GLY A 44 29.30 2.56 12.51
CA GLY A 44 30.63 2.78 13.07
C GLY A 44 30.88 4.19 13.60
N ARG A 45 30.38 5.20 12.87
CA ARG A 45 30.61 6.62 13.23
C ARG A 45 29.63 7.16 14.28
N THR A 46 28.49 6.50 14.46
CA THR A 46 27.43 6.98 15.37
C THR A 46 27.78 6.66 16.82
N ASN A 47 27.80 7.69 17.68
CA ASN A 47 28.04 7.52 19.12
C ASN A 47 26.74 7.44 19.94
N SER A 48 25.58 7.71 19.35
CA SER A 48 24.27 7.62 19.98
C SER A 48 23.61 6.24 19.76
N ARG A 49 22.43 6.06 20.35
CA ARG A 49 21.58 4.92 20.06
C ARG A 49 21.14 4.97 18.60
N ILE A 50 21.14 3.79 17.95
CA ILE A 50 20.72 3.64 16.56
C ILE A 50 19.39 2.88 16.51
N ILE A 51 18.46 3.36 15.68
CA ILE A 51 17.21 2.67 15.36
C ILE A 51 17.17 2.50 13.84
N ILE A 52 17.16 1.27 13.34
CA ILE A 52 17.11 0.97 11.90
C ILE A 52 15.76 0.35 11.58
N ALA A 53 15.00 1.00 10.71
CA ALA A 53 13.76 0.44 10.16
C ALA A 53 14.01 -0.12 8.75
N SER A 54 13.68 -1.39 8.54
CA SER A 54 13.83 -2.08 7.27
C SER A 54 12.67 -3.03 7.02
N PHE A 55 12.55 -3.53 5.78
CA PHE A 55 11.65 -4.64 5.48
C PHE A 55 12.17 -5.92 6.15
N SER A 56 11.28 -6.64 6.83
CA SER A 56 11.63 -7.90 7.50
C SER A 56 12.00 -9.04 6.55
N SER A 57 11.69 -8.91 5.27
CA SER A 57 12.03 -9.87 4.21
C SER A 57 13.43 -9.67 3.61
N LEU A 58 14.11 -8.55 3.89
CA LEU A 58 15.46 -8.28 3.38
C LEU A 58 16.51 -8.96 4.26
N ILE A 59 16.55 -10.29 4.22
CA ILE A 59 17.43 -11.12 5.06
C ILE A 59 18.91 -10.76 4.87
N GLY A 60 19.36 -10.50 3.64
CA GLY A 60 20.74 -10.08 3.36
C GLY A 60 21.10 -8.78 4.09
N ARG A 61 20.24 -7.78 4.07
CA ARG A 61 20.45 -6.50 4.78
C ARG A 61 20.44 -6.69 6.30
N ILE A 62 19.54 -7.52 6.81
CA ILE A 62 19.53 -7.88 8.22
C ILE A 62 20.87 -8.49 8.61
N GLY A 63 21.41 -9.41 7.80
CA GLY A 63 22.75 -10.01 8.00
C GLY A 63 23.84 -8.95 8.07
N GLN A 64 23.89 -8.02 7.11
CA GLN A 64 24.86 -6.91 7.10
C GLN A 64 24.75 -6.03 8.35
N ILE A 65 23.52 -5.70 8.81
CA ILE A 65 23.30 -4.93 10.04
C ILE A 65 23.83 -5.70 11.26
N LEU A 66 23.57 -7.00 11.36
CA LEU A 66 24.05 -7.84 12.48
C LEU A 66 25.59 -7.94 12.49
N GLU A 67 26.23 -8.11 11.33
CA GLU A 67 27.67 -8.13 11.20
C GLU A 67 28.30 -6.79 11.62
N SER A 68 27.75 -5.67 11.15
CA SER A 68 28.19 -4.33 11.55
C SER A 68 27.98 -4.08 13.06
N ALA A 69 26.83 -4.49 13.60
CA ALA A 69 26.58 -4.37 15.04
C ALA A 69 27.62 -5.13 15.88
N LYS A 70 27.96 -6.36 15.46
CA LYS A 70 29.04 -7.15 16.09
C LYS A 70 30.37 -6.45 15.98
N LYS A 71 30.74 -5.96 14.79
CA LYS A 71 32.02 -5.27 14.51
C LYS A 71 32.23 -4.06 15.41
N TYR A 72 31.17 -3.31 15.70
CA TYR A 72 31.23 -2.08 16.51
C TYR A 72 30.76 -2.26 17.96
N ASP A 73 30.73 -3.49 18.46
CA ASP A 73 30.35 -3.85 19.84
C ASP A 73 28.97 -3.29 20.26
N ARG A 74 27.99 -3.36 19.36
CA ARG A 74 26.61 -2.99 19.64
C ARG A 74 25.78 -4.22 19.90
N LYS A 75 24.87 -4.16 20.87
CA LYS A 75 23.80 -5.16 21.09
C LYS A 75 22.59 -4.82 20.22
N VAL A 76 21.97 -5.83 19.65
CA VAL A 76 20.81 -5.67 18.76
C VAL A 76 19.54 -6.01 19.53
N PHE A 77 18.54 -5.16 19.41
CA PHE A 77 17.21 -5.29 20.00
C PHE A 77 16.19 -5.29 18.87
N VAL A 78 15.39 -6.34 18.76
CA VAL A 78 14.46 -6.49 17.63
C VAL A 78 13.05 -6.12 18.05
N SER A 79 12.41 -5.23 17.29
CA SER A 79 11.03 -4.79 17.48
C SER A 79 10.18 -5.03 16.22
N GLY A 80 9.03 -5.68 16.41
CA GLY A 80 8.13 -6.07 15.32
C GLY A 80 8.07 -7.59 15.12
N ARG A 81 6.86 -8.16 15.19
CA ARG A 81 6.65 -9.62 15.11
C ARG A 81 7.24 -10.23 13.83
N SER A 82 6.95 -9.66 12.67
CA SER A 82 7.46 -10.16 11.39
C SER A 82 8.99 -10.12 11.31
N MET A 83 9.64 -9.12 11.92
CA MET A 83 11.11 -9.05 11.96
C MET A 83 11.69 -10.18 12.80
N ILE A 84 11.13 -10.44 13.99
CA ILE A 84 11.55 -11.53 14.87
C ILE A 84 11.38 -12.88 14.15
N THR A 85 10.16 -13.16 13.65
CA THR A 85 9.86 -14.43 12.96
C THR A 85 10.76 -14.68 11.76
N ASN A 86 11.01 -13.64 10.93
CA ASN A 86 11.86 -13.80 9.75
C ASN A 86 13.33 -14.02 10.11
N ILE A 87 13.85 -13.38 11.16
CA ILE A 87 15.20 -13.61 11.67
C ILE A 87 15.34 -15.07 12.17
N GLU A 88 14.39 -15.54 13.01
CA GLU A 88 14.39 -16.89 13.54
C GLU A 88 14.30 -17.94 12.43
N LEU A 89 13.38 -17.74 11.46
CA LEU A 89 13.21 -18.64 10.32
C LEU A 89 14.47 -18.68 9.43
N ALA A 90 15.02 -17.50 9.07
CA ALA A 90 16.21 -17.43 8.24
C ALA A 90 17.43 -18.06 8.94
N ALA A 91 17.54 -17.89 10.26
CA ALA A 91 18.60 -18.52 11.05
C ALA A 91 18.43 -20.05 11.10
N SER A 92 17.22 -20.56 11.32
CA SER A 92 16.93 -22.01 11.36
C SER A 92 17.19 -22.70 10.03
N LEU A 93 16.97 -21.99 8.91
CA LEU A 93 17.22 -22.48 7.55
C LEU A 93 18.68 -22.27 7.07
N GLY A 94 19.55 -21.66 7.91
CA GLY A 94 20.95 -21.41 7.58
C GLY A 94 21.21 -20.24 6.62
N TYR A 95 20.19 -19.44 6.30
CA TYR A 95 20.35 -18.25 5.45
C TYR A 95 20.89 -17.03 6.21
N LEU A 96 20.74 -17.01 7.53
CA LEU A 96 21.20 -15.91 8.38
C LEU A 96 22.07 -16.48 9.51
N LYS A 97 23.29 -15.97 9.62
CA LYS A 97 24.16 -16.26 10.78
C LYS A 97 23.92 -15.21 11.85
N VAL A 98 23.35 -15.61 12.96
CA VAL A 98 23.13 -14.73 14.12
C VAL A 98 24.27 -15.00 15.12
N PRO A 99 25.18 -14.01 15.35
CA PRO A 99 26.23 -14.18 16.36
C PRO A 99 25.66 -14.41 17.76
N GLU A 100 26.33 -15.28 18.53
CA GLU A 100 25.91 -15.57 19.90
C GLU A 100 25.86 -14.31 20.75
N ASN A 101 24.84 -14.22 21.60
CA ASN A 101 24.63 -13.09 22.52
C ASN A 101 24.56 -11.69 21.86
N LEU A 102 24.37 -11.59 20.54
CA LEU A 102 24.23 -10.33 19.82
C LEU A 102 22.83 -9.76 19.98
N ILE A 103 21.81 -10.58 19.70
CA ILE A 103 20.40 -10.19 19.86
C ILE A 103 20.00 -10.38 21.32
N GLN A 104 19.46 -9.32 21.91
CA GLN A 104 19.03 -9.30 23.30
C GLN A 104 17.53 -9.03 23.44
N PRO A 105 16.88 -9.43 24.53
CA PRO A 105 15.48 -9.10 24.77
C PRO A 105 15.25 -7.60 24.74
N LEU A 106 14.22 -7.12 24.03
CA LEU A 106 13.94 -5.70 23.79
C LEU A 106 13.85 -4.89 25.11
N LYS A 107 13.35 -5.49 26.18
CA LYS A 107 13.26 -4.86 27.51
C LYS A 107 14.61 -4.43 28.09
N ALA A 108 15.69 -5.09 27.68
CA ALA A 108 17.04 -4.75 28.15
C ALA A 108 17.66 -3.55 27.41
N ALA A 109 17.02 -3.04 26.37
CA ALA A 109 17.50 -1.88 25.62
C ALA A 109 17.60 -0.60 26.45
N LYS A 110 16.86 -0.49 27.56
CA LYS A 110 16.89 0.65 28.49
C LYS A 110 18.09 0.62 29.43
N ASP A 111 18.68 -0.57 29.64
CA ASP A 111 19.72 -0.81 30.64
C ASP A 111 21.13 -0.79 30.04
N ILE A 112 21.23 -0.56 28.72
CA ILE A 112 22.51 -0.50 28.00
C ILE A 112 22.84 0.95 27.59
N SER A 113 24.14 1.27 27.47
CA SER A 113 24.58 2.57 27.00
C SER A 113 24.14 2.83 25.55
N ASP A 114 23.76 4.06 25.23
CA ASP A 114 23.23 4.41 23.91
C ASP A 114 24.21 4.05 22.77
N ARG A 115 25.53 4.22 22.97
CA ARG A 115 26.54 3.82 22.00
C ARG A 115 26.53 2.32 21.67
N LYS A 116 26.12 1.47 22.62
CA LYS A 116 26.04 0.01 22.43
C LYS A 116 24.64 -0.48 22.02
N CYS A 117 23.68 0.41 21.90
CA CYS A 117 22.31 0.07 21.60
C CYS A 117 21.99 0.24 20.11
N LEU A 118 21.56 -0.84 19.43
CA LEU A 118 21.00 -0.82 18.10
C LEU A 118 19.64 -1.51 18.11
N VAL A 119 18.58 -0.77 17.76
CA VAL A 119 17.22 -1.29 17.61
C VAL A 119 16.95 -1.55 16.14
N LEU A 120 16.64 -2.79 15.79
CA LEU A 120 16.17 -3.19 14.45
C LEU A 120 14.65 -3.32 14.46
N THR A 121 13.95 -2.62 13.56
CA THR A 121 12.49 -2.53 13.63
C THR A 121 11.82 -2.60 12.24
N THR A 122 10.51 -2.88 12.26
CA THR A 122 9.63 -2.78 11.08
C THR A 122 8.94 -1.41 11.05
N GLY A 123 8.23 -1.11 9.94
CA GLY A 123 7.39 0.08 9.83
C GLY A 123 8.01 1.19 9.00
N SER A 124 8.92 0.84 8.09
CA SER A 124 9.56 1.77 7.16
C SER A 124 8.59 2.42 6.15
N GLN A 125 7.35 1.91 6.01
CA GLN A 125 6.31 2.43 5.13
C GLN A 125 5.27 3.30 5.85
N GLY A 126 5.41 3.53 7.15
CA GLY A 126 4.48 4.33 7.94
C GLY A 126 3.14 3.63 8.23
N GLU A 127 3.10 2.30 8.20
CA GLU A 127 1.89 1.53 8.52
C GLU A 127 1.42 1.84 9.95
N PRO A 128 0.11 2.10 10.19
CA PRO A 128 -0.39 2.66 11.45
C PRO A 128 -0.03 1.87 12.71
N MET A 129 0.00 0.53 12.61
CA MET A 129 0.27 -0.37 13.75
C MET A 129 1.71 -0.86 13.81
N SER A 130 2.58 -0.39 12.91
CA SER A 130 3.97 -0.82 12.86
C SER A 130 4.79 -0.32 14.05
N ALA A 131 5.93 -0.98 14.30
CA ALA A 131 6.75 -0.64 15.45
C ALA A 131 7.34 0.77 15.33
N LEU A 132 7.90 1.15 14.16
CA LEU A 132 8.46 2.49 13.97
C LEU A 132 7.40 3.60 14.09
N THR A 133 6.19 3.38 13.55
CA THR A 133 5.09 4.35 13.67
C THR A 133 4.71 4.57 15.13
N ARG A 134 4.57 3.49 15.92
CA ARG A 134 4.31 3.61 17.36
C ARG A 134 5.45 4.29 18.12
N ILE A 135 6.71 4.02 17.75
CA ILE A 135 7.88 4.71 18.31
C ILE A 135 7.81 6.21 17.99
N SER A 136 7.50 6.58 16.74
CA SER A 136 7.43 7.98 16.31
C SER A 136 6.32 8.79 16.99
N LEU A 137 5.25 8.11 17.43
CA LEU A 137 4.11 8.71 18.15
C LEU A 137 4.29 8.66 19.67
N GLY A 138 5.37 8.08 20.20
CA GLY A 138 5.55 7.89 21.63
C GLY A 138 4.68 6.79 22.25
N ASN A 139 4.03 5.96 21.44
CA ASN A 139 3.07 4.94 21.87
C ASN A 139 3.66 3.51 21.91
N HIS A 140 4.97 3.37 21.73
CA HIS A 140 5.64 2.07 21.84
C HIS A 140 5.96 1.76 23.30
N SER A 141 5.61 0.56 23.78
CA SER A 141 5.69 0.19 25.19
C SER A 141 7.10 0.14 25.78
N GLN A 142 8.13 -0.07 24.95
CA GLN A 142 9.50 -0.30 25.43
C GLN A 142 10.53 0.66 24.84
N ILE A 143 10.25 1.29 23.72
CA ILE A 143 11.16 2.21 23.04
C ILE A 143 10.52 3.59 22.93
N GLN A 144 11.17 4.59 23.51
CA GLN A 144 10.85 6.01 23.37
C GLN A 144 12.03 6.71 22.69
N ILE A 145 11.76 7.65 21.79
CA ILE A 145 12.80 8.45 21.15
C ILE A 145 13.47 9.36 22.18
N LYS A 146 14.77 9.36 22.16
CA LYS A 146 15.61 10.29 22.92
C LYS A 146 16.20 11.34 21.97
N LYS A 147 16.37 12.55 22.46
CA LYS A 147 17.10 13.60 21.71
C LYS A 147 18.51 13.10 21.37
N GLY A 148 18.88 13.19 20.09
CA GLY A 148 20.16 12.71 19.59
C GLY A 148 20.19 11.24 19.12
N ASP A 149 19.08 10.48 19.23
CA ASP A 149 18.98 9.18 18.58
C ASP A 149 19.22 9.28 17.08
N SER A 150 19.89 8.30 16.50
CA SER A 150 20.05 8.18 15.05
C SER A 150 19.02 7.18 14.52
N VAL A 151 18.07 7.62 13.69
CA VAL A 151 17.06 6.77 13.08
C VAL A 151 17.32 6.63 11.60
N ILE A 152 17.52 5.40 11.13
CA ILE A 152 17.79 5.08 9.73
C ILE A 152 16.52 4.42 9.17
N VAL A 153 15.89 5.04 8.17
CA VAL A 153 14.77 4.48 7.43
C VAL A 153 15.33 3.85 6.14
N SER A 154 15.68 2.56 6.25
CA SER A 154 16.31 1.77 5.19
C SER A 154 15.24 1.21 4.23
N ALA A 155 14.44 2.12 3.67
CA ALA A 155 13.39 1.84 2.69
C ALA A 155 13.08 3.10 1.88
N SER A 156 12.59 2.91 0.63
CA SER A 156 11.91 3.96 -0.12
C SER A 156 10.39 3.81 0.05
N PRO A 157 9.62 4.89 0.10
CA PRO A 157 8.17 4.79 0.12
C PRO A 157 7.66 4.04 -1.11
N ILE A 158 6.79 3.06 -0.89
CA ILE A 158 6.01 2.45 -1.96
C ILE A 158 4.99 3.49 -2.44
N PRO A 159 4.71 3.59 -3.77
CA PRO A 159 3.71 4.52 -4.27
C PRO A 159 2.38 4.45 -3.49
N GLY A 160 1.94 5.61 -2.98
CA GLY A 160 0.77 5.74 -2.09
C GLY A 160 1.10 5.81 -0.59
N ASN A 161 2.29 5.41 -0.16
CA ASN A 161 2.72 5.47 1.26
C ASN A 161 3.57 6.69 1.60
N GLU A 162 3.81 7.59 0.64
CA GLU A 162 4.73 8.73 0.81
C GLU A 162 4.33 9.60 1.99
N ARG A 163 3.03 9.96 2.08
CA ARG A 163 2.51 10.80 3.16
C ARG A 163 2.67 10.14 4.53
N ALA A 164 2.39 8.86 4.63
CA ALA A 164 2.52 8.11 5.88
C ALA A 164 3.99 8.03 6.32
N THR A 165 4.89 7.70 5.39
CA THR A 165 6.34 7.64 5.65
C THR A 165 6.90 9.00 6.08
N PHE A 166 6.56 10.08 5.38
CA PHE A 166 7.02 11.42 5.76
C PHE A 166 6.43 11.89 7.10
N THR A 167 5.21 11.48 7.45
CA THR A 167 4.64 11.75 8.77
C THR A 167 5.47 11.10 9.87
N VAL A 168 5.88 9.85 9.70
CA VAL A 168 6.76 9.15 10.65
C VAL A 168 8.11 9.86 10.77
N ILE A 169 8.76 10.19 9.65
CA ILE A 169 10.04 10.93 9.62
C ILE A 169 9.91 12.26 10.37
N ASN A 170 8.86 13.03 10.10
CA ASN A 170 8.60 14.32 10.77
C ASN A 170 8.43 14.17 12.28
N ASN A 171 7.68 13.15 12.73
CA ASN A 171 7.48 12.90 14.15
C ASN A 171 8.78 12.55 14.85
N LEU A 172 9.61 11.70 14.23
CA LEU A 172 10.93 11.34 14.76
C LEU A 172 11.86 12.55 14.86
N ALA A 173 11.90 13.40 13.82
CA ALA A 173 12.69 14.63 13.83
C ALA A 173 12.19 15.62 14.90
N LYS A 174 10.87 15.80 15.06
CA LYS A 174 10.28 16.64 16.12
C LYS A 174 10.61 16.13 17.53
N ALA A 175 10.74 14.81 17.69
CA ALA A 175 11.19 14.20 18.95
C ALA A 175 12.69 14.36 19.21
N GLY A 176 13.45 14.97 18.29
CA GLY A 176 14.87 15.28 18.41
C GLY A 176 15.81 14.20 17.87
N ALA A 177 15.33 13.27 17.07
CA ALA A 177 16.15 12.27 16.40
C ALA A 177 16.82 12.84 15.13
N HIS A 178 18.02 12.35 14.82
CA HIS A 178 18.67 12.51 13.53
C HIS A 178 18.16 11.42 12.57
N VAL A 179 17.37 11.81 11.57
CA VAL A 179 16.75 10.84 10.65
C VAL A 179 17.51 10.78 9.33
N VAL A 180 18.01 9.58 8.98
CA VAL A 180 18.65 9.28 7.70
C VAL A 180 17.68 8.43 6.87
N HIS A 181 17.47 8.81 5.61
CA HIS A 181 16.59 8.11 4.68
C HIS A 181 17.13 8.19 3.24
N HIS A 182 16.54 7.43 2.31
CA HIS A 182 17.02 7.24 0.93
C HIS A 182 17.28 8.54 0.13
N LYS A 183 16.64 9.66 0.46
CA LYS A 183 16.91 10.96 -0.19
C LYS A 183 18.14 11.68 0.33
N ILE A 184 18.70 11.24 1.47
CA ILE A 184 19.87 11.86 2.11
C ILE A 184 21.11 11.01 1.86
N MET A 185 20.98 9.68 1.96
CA MET A 185 22.08 8.72 1.78
C MET A 185 21.57 7.43 1.14
N ASP A 186 22.47 6.67 0.52
CA ASP A 186 22.20 5.36 -0.06
C ASP A 186 21.97 4.30 1.03
N VAL A 187 20.85 4.39 1.73
CA VAL A 187 20.44 3.44 2.79
C VAL A 187 19.40 2.45 2.31
N HIS A 188 18.94 2.58 1.06
CA HIS A 188 18.00 1.66 0.43
C HIS A 188 18.23 1.61 -1.07
N VAL A 189 17.96 0.44 -1.61
CA VAL A 189 17.94 0.20 -3.06
C VAL A 189 16.59 -0.37 -3.47
N SER A 190 16.11 0.02 -4.65
CA SER A 190 14.96 -0.61 -5.28
C SER A 190 15.29 -2.07 -5.60
N GLY A 191 14.35 -2.99 -5.37
CA GLY A 191 14.48 -4.37 -5.81
C GLY A 191 14.38 -4.54 -7.34
N HIS A 192 14.02 -3.47 -8.05
CA HIS A 192 13.80 -3.46 -9.50
C HIS A 192 15.01 -2.89 -10.24
N GLY A 193 15.51 -3.64 -11.25
CA GLY A 193 16.61 -3.20 -12.10
C GLY A 193 16.25 -1.94 -12.91
N GLN A 194 17.21 -1.03 -13.08
CA GLN A 194 17.11 0.17 -13.92
C GLN A 194 17.40 -0.16 -15.39
N LYS A 195 17.29 0.82 -16.28
CA LYS A 195 17.40 0.66 -17.73
C LYS A 195 18.61 -0.18 -18.15
N GLU A 196 19.80 0.11 -17.62
CA GLU A 196 21.03 -0.58 -18.00
C GLU A 196 21.15 -1.99 -17.39
N ASP A 197 20.47 -2.26 -16.26
CA ASP A 197 20.37 -3.62 -15.71
C ASP A 197 19.48 -4.51 -16.59
N LEU A 198 18.37 -3.96 -17.09
CA LEU A 198 17.48 -4.65 -18.03
C LEU A 198 18.19 -4.93 -19.35
N ARG A 199 18.96 -3.97 -19.87
CA ARG A 199 19.82 -4.14 -21.04
C ARG A 199 20.82 -5.29 -20.86
N ARG A 200 21.54 -5.30 -19.74
CA ARG A 200 22.48 -6.39 -19.40
C ARG A 200 21.79 -7.74 -19.28
N MET A 201 20.59 -7.78 -18.73
CA MET A 201 19.82 -9.03 -18.63
C MET A 201 19.53 -9.58 -20.03
N ILE A 202 19.11 -8.75 -20.98
CA ILE A 202 18.87 -9.14 -22.37
C ILE A 202 20.18 -9.63 -23.02
N GLN A 203 21.28 -8.89 -22.84
CA GLN A 203 22.59 -9.25 -23.36
C GLN A 203 23.11 -10.60 -22.82
N TYR A 204 22.90 -10.87 -21.51
CA TYR A 204 23.37 -12.12 -20.90
C TYR A 204 22.51 -13.32 -21.30
N MET A 205 21.20 -13.12 -21.41
CA MET A 205 20.25 -14.20 -21.67
C MET A 205 20.04 -14.46 -23.17
N GLN A 206 20.31 -13.49 -24.03
CA GLN A 206 20.13 -13.56 -25.50
C GLN A 206 18.83 -14.25 -25.90
N PRO A 207 17.66 -13.77 -25.41
CA PRO A 207 16.40 -14.46 -25.60
C PRO A 207 15.92 -14.35 -27.05
N LYS A 208 15.19 -15.38 -27.52
CA LYS A 208 14.49 -15.30 -28.82
C LYS A 208 13.28 -14.38 -28.77
N ASN A 209 12.61 -14.32 -27.61
CA ASN A 209 11.46 -13.48 -27.38
C ASN A 209 11.57 -12.83 -26.00
N LEU A 210 11.10 -11.59 -25.87
CA LEU A 210 10.97 -10.89 -24.59
C LEU A 210 9.49 -10.70 -24.24
N ALA A 211 9.11 -11.11 -23.06
CA ALA A 211 7.83 -10.77 -22.45
C ALA A 211 8.08 -9.82 -21.27
N PRO A 212 8.00 -8.51 -21.47
CA PRO A 212 8.07 -7.54 -20.39
C PRO A 212 6.90 -7.74 -19.43
N ILE A 213 7.21 -8.03 -18.17
CA ILE A 213 6.23 -8.23 -17.10
C ILE A 213 6.43 -7.19 -16.02
N HIS A 214 5.47 -7.11 -15.09
CA HIS A 214 5.50 -6.15 -13.99
C HIS A 214 5.55 -4.68 -14.45
N GLY A 215 5.02 -3.78 -13.66
CA GLY A 215 4.92 -2.36 -14.03
C GLY A 215 3.77 -2.06 -14.99
N GLU A 216 3.56 -0.78 -15.24
CA GLU A 216 2.52 -0.27 -16.12
C GLU A 216 2.83 -0.54 -17.61
N PHE A 217 1.83 -0.43 -18.47
CA PHE A 217 2.02 -0.69 -19.91
C PHE A 217 3.15 0.13 -20.55
N PHE A 218 3.26 1.42 -20.24
CA PHE A 218 4.31 2.28 -20.76
C PHE A 218 5.71 1.88 -20.30
N MET A 219 5.85 1.33 -19.10
CA MET A 219 7.13 0.78 -18.59
C MET A 219 7.51 -0.49 -19.35
N ARG A 220 6.53 -1.39 -19.57
CA ARG A 220 6.71 -2.61 -20.36
C ARG A 220 7.06 -2.32 -21.81
N GLN A 221 6.44 -1.28 -22.40
CA GLN A 221 6.77 -0.82 -23.73
C GLN A 221 8.20 -0.27 -23.81
N ALA A 222 8.62 0.53 -22.81
CA ALA A 222 10.00 1.02 -22.73
C ALA A 222 11.02 -0.12 -22.63
N HIS A 223 10.71 -1.17 -21.86
CA HIS A 223 11.55 -2.36 -21.78
C HIS A 223 11.64 -3.09 -23.15
N GLY A 224 10.52 -3.20 -23.85
CA GLY A 224 10.52 -3.70 -25.24
C GLY A 224 11.43 -2.89 -26.17
N ASN A 225 11.42 -1.56 -26.04
CA ASN A 225 12.28 -0.69 -26.82
C ASN A 225 13.78 -0.94 -26.50
N ILE A 226 14.13 -1.17 -25.25
CA ILE A 226 15.51 -1.56 -24.88
C ILE A 226 15.91 -2.84 -25.60
N ALA A 227 15.03 -3.83 -25.71
CA ALA A 227 15.35 -5.07 -26.41
C ALA A 227 15.51 -4.85 -27.93
N ILE A 228 14.73 -3.95 -28.52
CA ILE A 228 14.87 -3.56 -29.92
C ILE A 228 16.23 -2.87 -30.15
N GLU A 229 16.64 -1.97 -29.25
CA GLU A 229 17.98 -1.35 -29.27
C GLU A 229 19.11 -2.41 -29.20
N GLU A 230 18.87 -3.53 -28.51
CA GLU A 230 19.80 -4.68 -28.44
C GLU A 230 19.67 -5.69 -29.62
N GLY A 231 18.88 -5.34 -30.64
CA GLY A 231 18.75 -6.12 -31.88
C GLY A 231 17.62 -7.14 -31.90
N LEU A 232 16.76 -7.19 -30.89
CA LEU A 232 15.59 -8.08 -30.90
C LEU A 232 14.51 -7.50 -31.81
N PRO A 233 14.00 -8.27 -32.82
CA PRO A 233 12.92 -7.77 -33.69
C PRO A 233 11.66 -7.40 -32.90
N GLN A 234 10.97 -6.34 -33.29
CA GLN A 234 9.74 -5.89 -32.64
C GLN A 234 8.67 -7.00 -32.57
N SER A 235 8.59 -7.87 -33.55
CA SER A 235 7.67 -9.02 -33.59
C SER A 235 7.95 -10.06 -32.49
N ARG A 236 9.11 -9.99 -31.84
CA ARG A 236 9.51 -10.87 -30.74
C ARG A 236 9.26 -10.24 -29.35
N ILE A 237 8.66 -9.06 -29.29
CA ILE A 237 8.26 -8.42 -28.04
C ILE A 237 6.80 -8.77 -27.75
N LEU A 238 6.57 -9.49 -26.66
CA LEU A 238 5.26 -10.01 -26.25
C LEU A 238 4.66 -9.18 -25.12
N LEU A 239 3.93 -8.12 -25.45
CA LEU A 239 3.27 -7.23 -24.47
C LEU A 239 1.92 -7.83 -24.05
N ALA A 240 1.94 -8.83 -23.17
CA ALA A 240 0.73 -9.47 -22.66
C ALA A 240 0.07 -8.61 -21.57
N GLU A 241 -1.26 -8.46 -21.65
CA GLU A 241 -2.06 -7.94 -20.55
C GLU A 241 -2.34 -9.04 -19.50
N ASN A 242 -2.84 -8.63 -18.31
CA ASN A 242 -3.26 -9.58 -17.28
C ASN A 242 -4.32 -10.54 -17.86
N GLY A 243 -4.09 -11.84 -17.66
CA GLY A 243 -4.92 -12.89 -18.27
C GLY A 243 -4.55 -13.24 -19.71
N GLY A 244 -3.63 -12.50 -20.35
CA GLY A 244 -3.10 -12.86 -21.67
C GLY A 244 -2.28 -14.15 -21.62
N ILE A 245 -2.41 -14.97 -22.65
CA ILE A 245 -1.73 -16.27 -22.76
C ILE A 245 -0.56 -16.14 -23.74
N ILE A 246 0.63 -16.53 -23.30
CA ILE A 246 1.81 -16.69 -24.14
C ILE A 246 1.98 -18.18 -24.42
N GLU A 247 1.76 -18.59 -25.67
CA GLU A 247 2.03 -19.96 -26.12
C GLU A 247 3.49 -20.08 -26.57
N VAL A 248 4.19 -21.08 -26.09
CA VAL A 248 5.54 -21.44 -26.55
C VAL A 248 5.50 -22.82 -27.17
N LYS A 249 5.80 -22.91 -28.47
CA LYS A 249 5.81 -24.17 -29.23
C LYS A 249 6.97 -24.17 -30.20
N ASN A 250 7.72 -25.27 -30.24
CA ASN A 250 8.88 -25.44 -31.12
C ASN A 250 9.89 -24.25 -31.07
N ARG A 251 10.12 -23.73 -29.86
CA ARG A 251 11.01 -22.58 -29.57
C ARG A 251 10.51 -21.22 -30.15
N GLU A 252 9.30 -21.14 -30.59
CA GLU A 252 8.62 -19.92 -30.97
C GLU A 252 7.58 -19.52 -29.92
N ALA A 253 7.43 -18.22 -29.69
CA ALA A 253 6.48 -17.70 -28.73
C ALA A 253 5.54 -16.69 -29.39
N ARG A 254 4.25 -16.74 -29.01
CA ARG A 254 3.24 -15.80 -29.50
C ARG A 254 2.20 -15.51 -28.43
N LEU A 255 1.55 -14.35 -28.56
CA LEU A 255 0.33 -14.06 -27.81
C LEU A 255 -0.85 -14.78 -28.46
N VAL A 256 -1.66 -15.46 -27.65
CA VAL A 256 -2.90 -16.11 -28.10
C VAL A 256 -4.05 -15.12 -27.95
N GLN A 257 -5.08 -15.24 -28.80
CA GLN A 257 -6.27 -14.38 -28.72
C GLN A 257 -7.13 -14.69 -27.49
N GLU A 258 -7.09 -15.92 -26.99
CA GLU A 258 -7.78 -16.32 -25.77
C GLU A 258 -7.18 -15.63 -24.55
N THR A 259 -8.04 -15.30 -23.57
CA THR A 259 -7.64 -14.70 -22.31
C THR A 259 -8.27 -15.43 -21.14
N ILE A 260 -7.54 -15.50 -20.02
CA ILE A 260 -8.05 -16.00 -18.75
C ILE A 260 -8.68 -14.83 -17.99
N PRO A 261 -9.86 -14.98 -17.37
CA PRO A 261 -10.44 -13.94 -16.54
C PRO A 261 -9.47 -13.50 -15.43
N SER A 262 -9.10 -12.22 -15.45
CA SER A 262 -8.12 -11.62 -14.50
C SER A 262 -8.73 -10.48 -13.69
N LYS A 263 -10.02 -10.58 -13.34
CA LYS A 263 -10.70 -9.56 -12.53
C LYS A 263 -10.15 -9.54 -11.11
N TYR A 264 -10.12 -8.33 -10.52
CA TYR A 264 -9.80 -8.20 -9.10
C TYR A 264 -10.81 -8.96 -8.24
N ILE A 265 -10.30 -9.73 -7.30
CA ILE A 265 -11.09 -10.36 -6.24
C ILE A 265 -10.89 -9.49 -4.99
N LEU A 266 -11.98 -8.87 -4.54
CA LEU A 266 -11.95 -8.10 -3.29
C LEU A 266 -12.12 -9.07 -2.12
N ILE A 267 -11.31 -8.87 -1.09
CA ILE A 267 -11.37 -9.63 0.16
C ILE A 267 -11.80 -8.65 1.25
N ASP A 268 -12.93 -8.90 1.89
CA ASP A 268 -13.44 -8.12 3.02
C ASP A 268 -13.66 -9.04 4.23
N GLY A 269 -12.78 -8.91 5.22
CA GLY A 269 -12.79 -9.81 6.38
C GLY A 269 -12.55 -11.26 5.98
N LEU A 270 -13.49 -12.16 6.30
CA LEU A 270 -13.44 -13.57 5.93
C LEU A 270 -14.20 -13.88 4.62
N GLY A 271 -14.82 -12.86 4.00
CA GLY A 271 -15.59 -13.02 2.77
C GLY A 271 -14.72 -12.91 1.52
N MET A 272 -14.87 -13.85 0.60
CA MET A 272 -14.35 -13.75 -0.78
C MET A 272 -15.54 -13.84 -1.73
N GLY A 273 -15.72 -12.84 -2.61
CA GLY A 273 -16.72 -12.99 -3.64
C GLY A 273 -17.27 -11.72 -4.30
N SER A 274 -18.14 -11.91 -5.28
CA SER A 274 -18.71 -10.85 -6.12
C SER A 274 -19.68 -9.88 -5.41
N GLY A 275 -20.15 -10.20 -4.20
CA GLY A 275 -20.99 -9.32 -3.37
C GLY A 275 -20.26 -8.14 -2.77
N ASP A 276 -18.95 -8.23 -2.66
CA ASP A 276 -18.11 -7.27 -1.94
C ASP A 276 -17.92 -5.94 -2.69
N HIS A 277 -18.13 -5.92 -4.02
CA HIS A 277 -18.07 -4.69 -4.82
C HIS A 277 -19.08 -3.64 -4.36
N ALA A 278 -20.31 -4.03 -3.99
CA ALA A 278 -21.33 -3.11 -3.50
C ALA A 278 -20.93 -2.54 -2.13
N ILE A 279 -20.45 -3.39 -1.22
CA ILE A 279 -20.02 -3.00 0.14
C ILE A 279 -18.83 -2.05 0.07
N VAL A 280 -17.82 -2.36 -0.74
CA VAL A 280 -16.63 -1.51 -0.91
C VAL A 280 -17.01 -0.18 -1.56
N SER A 281 -17.89 -0.20 -2.58
CA SER A 281 -18.42 0.99 -3.24
C SER A 281 -19.19 1.89 -2.25
N ASP A 282 -20.06 1.29 -1.43
CA ASP A 282 -20.81 2.03 -0.40
C ASP A 282 -19.88 2.64 0.64
N ARG A 283 -18.88 1.91 1.13
CA ARG A 283 -17.87 2.41 2.07
C ARG A 283 -17.09 3.59 1.50
N LYS A 284 -16.65 3.48 0.24
CA LYS A 284 -15.97 4.57 -0.46
C LYS A 284 -16.87 5.79 -0.58
N HIS A 285 -18.10 5.59 -1.02
CA HIS A 285 -19.09 6.65 -1.15
C HIS A 285 -19.37 7.35 0.19
N MET A 286 -19.56 6.57 1.27
CA MET A 286 -19.75 7.11 2.62
C MET A 286 -18.52 7.89 3.12
N SER A 287 -17.30 7.42 2.82
CA SER A 287 -16.07 8.10 3.24
C SER A 287 -15.86 9.44 2.55
N GLU A 288 -16.28 9.57 1.29
CA GLU A 288 -16.13 10.78 0.48
C GLU A 288 -17.27 11.79 0.69
N ASN A 289 -18.50 11.32 0.88
CA ASN A 289 -19.70 12.13 0.81
C ASN A 289 -20.58 12.06 2.08
N GLY A 290 -20.31 11.13 2.97
CA GLY A 290 -21.11 10.88 4.16
C GLY A 290 -22.44 10.16 3.90
N VAL A 291 -23.28 10.10 4.93
CA VAL A 291 -24.59 9.44 4.90
C VAL A 291 -25.70 10.36 5.39
N MET A 292 -26.88 10.23 4.78
CA MET A 292 -28.10 10.93 5.17
C MET A 292 -29.27 9.94 5.26
N ILE A 293 -29.94 9.91 6.40
CA ILE A 293 -31.05 9.00 6.71
C ILE A 293 -32.31 9.81 7.00
N PRO A 294 -33.22 10.00 6.01
CA PRO A 294 -34.52 10.56 6.25
C PRO A 294 -35.42 9.56 6.99
N LEU A 295 -35.94 9.95 8.15
CA LEU A 295 -36.84 9.16 9.00
C LEU A 295 -38.30 9.59 8.73
N ILE A 296 -39.06 8.75 8.04
CA ILE A 296 -40.38 9.02 7.55
C ILE A 296 -41.39 8.26 8.40
N ARG A 297 -42.04 8.93 9.32
CA ARG A 297 -43.08 8.33 10.17
C ARG A 297 -44.42 8.39 9.47
N ILE A 298 -45.16 7.28 9.39
CA ILE A 298 -46.47 7.17 8.75
C ILE A 298 -47.47 6.45 9.64
N HIS A 299 -48.74 6.80 9.50
CA HIS A 299 -49.83 6.05 10.11
C HIS A 299 -50.03 4.72 9.40
N GLN A 300 -50.08 3.62 10.13
CA GLN A 300 -50.14 2.26 9.59
C GLN A 300 -51.31 2.05 8.63
N LYS A 301 -52.52 2.49 9.00
CA LYS A 301 -53.75 2.28 8.19
C LYS A 301 -53.92 3.32 7.08
N SER A 302 -53.75 4.61 7.39
CA SER A 302 -54.01 5.69 6.42
C SER A 302 -52.84 6.04 5.53
N ARG A 303 -51.62 5.52 5.85
CA ARG A 303 -50.37 5.83 5.17
C ARG A 303 -50.07 7.35 5.05
N LYS A 304 -50.74 8.19 5.87
CA LYS A 304 -50.47 9.63 5.95
C LYS A 304 -49.21 9.88 6.80
N LEU A 305 -48.45 10.93 6.49
CA LEU A 305 -47.32 11.33 7.31
C LEU A 305 -47.77 11.62 8.74
N LYS A 306 -47.01 11.17 9.71
CA LYS A 306 -47.21 11.44 11.14
C LYS A 306 -46.10 12.37 11.62
N GLY A 307 -46.40 13.67 11.68
CA GLY A 307 -45.45 14.71 12.02
C GLY A 307 -44.47 15.06 10.89
N GLU A 308 -43.40 15.72 11.24
CA GLU A 308 -42.34 16.12 10.33
C GLU A 308 -41.38 14.95 10.07
N ILE A 309 -40.72 14.97 8.90
CA ILE A 309 -39.65 14.04 8.57
C ILE A 309 -38.39 14.51 9.29
N ASP A 310 -37.74 13.61 10.01
CA ASP A 310 -36.44 13.85 10.59
C ASP A 310 -35.32 13.43 9.67
N ILE A 311 -34.14 14.06 9.80
CA ILE A 311 -32.95 13.69 9.03
C ILE A 311 -31.80 13.45 10.01
N VAL A 312 -31.23 12.24 9.98
CA VAL A 312 -29.98 11.91 10.65
C VAL A 312 -28.87 11.97 9.59
N SER A 313 -27.78 12.62 9.92
CA SER A 313 -26.62 12.76 9.03
C SER A 313 -25.32 12.46 9.76
N ARG A 314 -24.35 11.86 9.05
CA ARG A 314 -22.98 11.65 9.51
C ARG A 314 -22.01 11.85 8.36
N GLY A 315 -20.94 12.62 8.61
CA GLY A 315 -19.89 12.88 7.62
C GLY A 315 -20.34 13.65 6.37
N PHE A 316 -21.55 14.25 6.38
CA PHE A 316 -22.13 14.94 5.24
C PHE A 316 -22.22 16.46 5.47
N ILE A 317 -22.99 16.89 6.47
CA ILE A 317 -23.15 18.29 6.90
C ILE A 317 -23.08 18.37 8.42
N TYR A 318 -22.67 19.53 8.93
CA TYR A 318 -22.72 19.83 10.35
C TYR A 318 -24.15 20.28 10.68
N MET A 319 -24.92 19.41 11.35
CA MET A 319 -26.37 19.61 11.54
C MET A 319 -26.72 20.91 12.28
N ASP A 320 -25.91 21.27 13.27
CA ASP A 320 -26.17 22.45 14.12
C ASP A 320 -25.91 23.78 13.41
N GLU A 321 -24.97 23.80 12.45
CA GLU A 321 -24.63 25.01 11.68
C GLU A 321 -25.37 25.09 10.34
N SER A 322 -26.17 24.08 10.00
CA SER A 322 -26.81 23.94 8.67
C SER A 322 -28.32 23.77 8.75
N GLN A 323 -28.96 24.33 9.77
CA GLN A 323 -30.42 24.20 10.03
C GLN A 323 -31.27 24.55 8.81
N GLU A 324 -30.92 25.58 8.07
CA GLU A 324 -31.65 26.01 6.87
C GLU A 324 -31.62 24.91 5.79
N ILE A 325 -30.44 24.33 5.54
CA ILE A 325 -30.29 23.24 4.57
C ILE A 325 -31.09 22.02 5.03
N VAL A 326 -31.00 21.68 6.31
CA VAL A 326 -31.73 20.53 6.90
C VAL A 326 -33.24 20.74 6.74
N ASN A 327 -33.78 21.93 7.01
CA ASN A 327 -35.19 22.24 6.84
C ASN A 327 -35.62 22.11 5.37
N HIS A 328 -34.85 22.64 4.44
CA HIS A 328 -35.09 22.44 3.00
C HIS A 328 -35.12 20.97 2.57
N LEU A 329 -34.24 20.14 3.16
CA LEU A 329 -34.21 18.71 2.86
C LEU A 329 -35.39 17.96 3.51
N LYS A 330 -35.83 18.33 4.71
CA LYS A 330 -37.04 17.81 5.38
C LYS A 330 -38.30 18.12 4.56
N GLU A 331 -38.41 19.34 4.07
CA GLU A 331 -39.53 19.74 3.19
C GLU A 331 -39.51 18.98 1.88
N ALA A 332 -38.33 18.86 1.24
CA ALA A 332 -38.21 18.12 -0.01
C ALA A 332 -38.56 16.63 0.16
N ALA A 333 -38.15 15.99 1.26
CA ALA A 333 -38.53 14.63 1.58
C ALA A 333 -40.03 14.47 1.79
N SER A 334 -40.66 15.40 2.54
CA SER A 334 -42.10 15.44 2.81
C SER A 334 -42.90 15.62 1.51
N LYS A 335 -42.43 16.50 0.63
CA LYS A 335 -43.03 16.73 -0.69
C LYS A 335 -42.91 15.48 -1.56
N ALA A 336 -41.72 14.88 -1.63
CA ALA A 336 -41.48 13.66 -2.40
C ALA A 336 -42.40 12.52 -1.93
N TYR A 337 -42.56 12.33 -0.61
CA TYR A 337 -43.45 11.32 -0.07
C TYR A 337 -44.92 11.57 -0.53
N ARG A 338 -45.42 12.80 -0.36
CA ARG A 338 -46.79 13.16 -0.76
C ARG A 338 -47.03 13.01 -2.26
N GLU A 339 -46.09 13.42 -3.08
CA GLU A 339 -46.12 13.23 -4.55
C GLU A 339 -46.26 11.75 -4.92
N MET A 340 -45.42 10.89 -4.31
CA MET A 340 -45.46 9.46 -4.56
C MET A 340 -46.78 8.83 -4.14
N MET A 341 -47.31 9.18 -2.97
CA MET A 341 -48.58 8.66 -2.48
C MET A 341 -49.77 9.15 -3.31
N LYS A 342 -49.70 10.39 -3.86
CA LYS A 342 -50.73 10.89 -4.80
C LYS A 342 -50.67 10.14 -6.14
N LYS A 343 -49.45 9.83 -6.64
CA LYS A 343 -49.26 9.11 -7.90
C LYS A 343 -49.62 7.64 -7.80
N ASN A 344 -49.26 6.97 -6.72
CA ASN A 344 -49.53 5.56 -6.46
C ASN A 344 -49.81 5.34 -4.96
N PRO A 345 -51.11 5.38 -4.53
CA PRO A 345 -51.45 5.13 -3.13
C PRO A 345 -51.12 3.75 -2.60
N LYS A 346 -50.96 2.75 -3.52
CA LYS A 346 -50.62 1.36 -3.19
C LYS A 346 -49.13 1.04 -3.38
N ALA A 347 -48.29 2.05 -3.61
CA ALA A 347 -46.85 1.86 -3.83
C ALA A 347 -46.20 1.02 -2.72
N ARG A 348 -45.29 0.13 -3.09
CA ARG A 348 -44.53 -0.68 -2.15
C ARG A 348 -43.51 0.19 -1.43
N ARG A 349 -43.09 -0.19 -0.22
CA ARG A 349 -42.13 0.57 0.58
C ARG A 349 -40.82 0.84 -0.16
N GLY A 350 -40.33 -0.14 -0.93
CA GLY A 350 -39.12 0.00 -1.75
C GLY A 350 -39.25 1.09 -2.82
N GLU A 351 -40.40 1.16 -3.51
CA GLU A 351 -40.68 2.19 -4.53
C GLU A 351 -40.74 3.59 -3.92
N ILE A 352 -41.36 3.72 -2.73
CA ILE A 352 -41.41 4.98 -2.01
C ILE A 352 -40.02 5.45 -1.59
N LYS A 353 -39.22 4.55 -1.00
CA LYS A 353 -37.85 4.85 -0.59
C LYS A 353 -37.01 5.30 -1.78
N GLU A 354 -37.06 4.57 -2.89
CA GLU A 354 -36.28 4.89 -4.09
C GLU A 354 -36.70 6.24 -4.70
N TYR A 355 -38.01 6.54 -4.76
CA TYR A 355 -38.48 7.82 -5.24
C TYR A 355 -37.98 8.99 -4.39
N ILE A 356 -38.06 8.86 -3.06
CA ILE A 356 -37.54 9.86 -2.12
C ILE A 356 -36.02 10.02 -2.28
N ARG A 357 -35.30 8.93 -2.36
CA ARG A 357 -33.84 8.92 -2.58
C ARG A 357 -33.46 9.75 -3.80
N GLN A 358 -34.10 9.47 -4.95
CA GLN A 358 -33.85 10.18 -6.21
C GLN A 358 -34.18 11.68 -6.15
N LYS A 359 -35.26 12.06 -5.47
CA LYS A 359 -35.63 13.47 -5.30
C LYS A 359 -34.66 14.21 -4.39
N LEU A 360 -34.26 13.58 -3.31
CA LEU A 360 -33.29 14.15 -2.37
C LEU A 360 -31.89 14.23 -2.98
N ASP A 361 -31.41 13.24 -3.71
CA ASP A 361 -30.10 13.27 -4.38
C ASP A 361 -29.98 14.50 -5.30
N LYS A 362 -30.99 14.73 -6.15
CA LYS A 362 -31.05 15.91 -7.02
C LYS A 362 -31.06 17.22 -6.23
N ARG A 363 -31.80 17.26 -5.11
CA ARG A 363 -31.94 18.48 -4.28
C ARG A 363 -30.66 18.78 -3.53
N VAL A 364 -30.04 17.78 -2.91
CA VAL A 364 -28.77 17.89 -2.20
C VAL A 364 -27.70 18.38 -3.14
N HIS A 365 -27.56 17.74 -4.31
CA HIS A 365 -26.54 18.14 -5.29
C HIS A 365 -26.71 19.61 -5.74
N LYS A 366 -27.96 20.06 -5.93
CA LYS A 366 -28.25 21.46 -6.31
C LYS A 366 -27.91 22.44 -5.19
N LEU A 367 -28.07 22.05 -3.93
CA LEU A 367 -27.86 22.96 -2.78
C LEU A 367 -26.38 23.07 -2.39
N ILE A 368 -25.65 21.96 -2.40
CA ILE A 368 -24.31 21.92 -1.81
C ILE A 368 -23.28 21.12 -2.64
N ALA A 369 -23.60 20.76 -3.88
CA ALA A 369 -22.72 20.03 -4.81
C ALA A 369 -22.12 18.73 -4.24
N ARG A 370 -22.77 18.09 -3.25
CA ARG A 370 -22.40 16.81 -2.66
C ARG A 370 -23.43 15.74 -2.96
N ARG A 371 -23.06 14.47 -2.84
CA ARG A 371 -23.93 13.30 -3.06
C ARG A 371 -23.76 12.28 -1.94
N PRO A 372 -24.34 12.49 -0.75
CA PRO A 372 -24.25 11.53 0.34
C PRO A 372 -24.98 10.23 -0.02
N LEU A 373 -24.62 9.14 0.67
CA LEU A 373 -25.44 7.93 0.62
C LEU A 373 -26.79 8.20 1.31
N ILE A 374 -27.88 8.20 0.56
CA ILE A 374 -29.23 8.51 1.08
C ILE A 374 -29.97 7.21 1.34
N ILE A 375 -30.35 6.97 2.60
CA ILE A 375 -31.05 5.76 3.07
C ILE A 375 -32.38 6.14 3.70
N PRO A 376 -33.49 6.26 2.94
CA PRO A 376 -34.80 6.58 3.52
C PRO A 376 -35.33 5.42 4.37
N VAL A 377 -35.74 5.73 5.60
CA VAL A 377 -36.33 4.78 6.54
C VAL A 377 -37.79 5.13 6.76
N ILE A 378 -38.71 4.19 6.52
CA ILE A 378 -40.17 4.34 6.75
C ILE A 378 -40.51 3.60 8.05
N ILE A 379 -41.09 4.32 8.99
CA ILE A 379 -41.51 3.82 10.30
C ILE A 379 -43.05 3.92 10.37
N GLU A 380 -43.71 2.79 10.58
CA GLU A 380 -45.17 2.74 10.84
C GLU A 380 -45.38 2.87 12.34
N ALA A 381 -46.20 3.89 12.72
CA ALA A 381 -46.50 4.20 14.11
C ALA A 381 -47.98 4.58 14.30
#